data_26429d830ae929d27d06eca02146e824
#
_entry.id   26429d830ae929d27d06eca02146e824
#
_cell.length_a   1.000
_cell.length_b   1.000
_cell.length_c   1.000
_cell.angle_alpha   90.00
_cell.angle_beta   90.00
_cell.angle_gamma   90.00
#
_symmetry.space_group_name_H-M   'P 1'
#
loop_
_entity.id
_entity.type
_entity.pdbx_description
1 polymer ?
#
loop_
_entity_poly.entity_id
_entity_poly.type
_entity_poly.pdbx_seq_one_letter_code
_entity_poly.pdbx_strand_id
1 'polypeptide(L)'
;MGRGFTASEEQLKPDPRYDDKVLSRFINCLMKDGKKSVAQRVVYRAFDEIDKRLDGEEMTAIDVFRQAIENVKPNVEVRSKRVGGANYQVPMQVKPKRKQALAFRWILQAARSEKGKPMHMRLGRELMEASRNEGRAINTRDQTHRMAEANKAFAHFAW
;
A
#
# COMPACT_ATOMS: atom_id res chain seq x y z
N MET A 1 -17.51 5.78 -13.03
CA MET A 1 -16.05 5.93 -12.96
C MET A 1 -15.42 4.89 -13.86
N GLY A 2 -14.71 5.31 -14.90
CA GLY A 2 -13.98 4.41 -15.78
C GLY A 2 -13.01 3.55 -14.99
N ARG A 3 -12.99 2.25 -15.24
CA ARG A 3 -11.94 1.37 -14.72
C ARG A 3 -10.62 1.88 -15.27
N GLY A 4 -9.77 2.46 -14.42
CA GLY A 4 -8.44 2.87 -14.83
C GLY A 4 -7.72 1.68 -15.46
N PHE A 5 -7.12 1.88 -16.63
CA PHE A 5 -6.27 0.88 -17.26
C PHE A 5 -5.12 0.57 -16.31
N THR A 6 -5.10 -0.63 -15.76
CA THR A 6 -3.91 -1.18 -15.11
C THR A 6 -3.14 -1.95 -16.15
N ALA A 7 -1.85 -1.64 -16.33
CA ALA A 7 -1.00 -2.44 -17.19
C ALA A 7 -1.10 -3.92 -16.81
N SER A 8 -1.24 -4.80 -17.80
CA SER A 8 -1.21 -6.24 -17.56
C SER A 8 0.13 -6.63 -16.92
N GLU A 9 0.17 -7.74 -16.22
CA GLU A 9 1.43 -8.24 -15.63
C GLU A 9 2.50 -8.52 -16.69
N GLU A 10 2.07 -8.91 -17.89
CA GLU A 10 2.95 -9.15 -19.05
C GLU A 10 3.64 -7.87 -19.55
N GLN A 11 2.93 -6.73 -19.47
CA GLN A 11 3.45 -5.43 -19.92
C GLN A 11 4.25 -4.69 -18.83
N LEU A 12 4.17 -5.17 -17.60
CA LEU A 12 4.87 -4.54 -16.49
C LEU A 12 6.37 -4.89 -16.53
N LYS A 13 7.19 -3.88 -16.84
CA LYS A 13 8.65 -4.01 -16.78
C LYS A 13 9.12 -3.80 -15.34
N PRO A 14 10.15 -4.55 -14.90
CA PRO A 14 10.76 -4.32 -13.58
C PRO A 14 11.40 -2.93 -13.50
N ASP A 15 11.55 -2.44 -12.26
CA ASP A 15 12.20 -1.15 -12.03
C ASP A 15 13.67 -1.17 -12.48
N PRO A 16 14.16 -0.15 -13.22
CA PRO A 16 15.52 -0.17 -13.74
C PRO A 16 16.62 -0.21 -12.68
N ARG A 17 16.38 0.41 -11.51
CA ARG A 17 17.40 0.51 -10.44
C ARG A 17 17.45 -0.74 -9.55
N TYR A 18 16.30 -1.34 -9.25
CA TYR A 18 16.18 -2.46 -8.31
C TYR A 18 15.72 -3.76 -8.93
N ASP A 19 15.41 -3.78 -10.22
CA ASP A 19 14.91 -4.94 -10.97
C ASP A 19 13.71 -5.64 -10.29
N ASP A 20 12.79 -4.84 -9.74
CA ASP A 20 11.64 -5.31 -8.96
C ASP A 20 10.32 -4.88 -9.61
N LYS A 21 9.48 -5.85 -9.96
CA LYS A 21 8.16 -5.60 -10.57
C LYS A 21 7.16 -5.00 -9.58
N VAL A 22 7.23 -5.39 -8.31
CA VAL A 22 6.35 -4.86 -7.26
C VAL A 22 6.63 -3.38 -7.05
N LEU A 23 7.90 -3.00 -6.99
CA LEU A 23 8.32 -1.61 -6.90
C LEU A 23 7.88 -0.80 -8.13
N SER A 24 8.03 -1.37 -9.34
CA SER A 24 7.56 -0.74 -10.58
C SER A 24 6.06 -0.44 -10.53
N ARG A 25 5.27 -1.39 -10.05
CA ARG A 25 3.82 -1.19 -9.87
C ARG A 25 3.50 -0.14 -8.80
N PHE A 26 4.25 -0.11 -7.72
CA PHE A 26 4.12 0.91 -6.68
C PHE A 26 4.39 2.32 -7.22
N ILE A 27 5.43 2.48 -8.02
CA ILE A 27 5.75 3.75 -8.72
C ILE A 27 4.60 4.17 -9.62
N ASN A 28 4.00 3.23 -10.37
CA ASN A 28 2.83 3.53 -11.20
C ASN A 28 1.62 3.98 -10.36
N CYS A 29 1.44 3.44 -9.16
CA CYS A 29 0.37 3.88 -8.24
C CYS A 29 0.64 5.26 -7.63
N LEU A 30 1.90 5.61 -7.40
CA LEU A 30 2.30 6.94 -6.93
C LEU A 30 2.15 8.01 -8.02
N MET A 31 2.37 7.64 -9.28
CA MET A 31 2.36 8.55 -10.43
C MET A 31 1.02 9.29 -10.53
N LYS A 32 1.11 10.58 -10.85
CA LYS A 32 -0.02 11.45 -11.20
C LYS A 32 0.22 12.09 -12.57
N ASP A 33 -0.85 12.26 -13.33
CA ASP A 33 -0.83 12.96 -14.62
C ASP A 33 0.22 12.41 -15.62
N GLY A 34 0.50 11.10 -15.55
CA GLY A 34 1.47 10.44 -16.41
C GLY A 34 2.94 10.80 -16.12
N LYS A 35 3.24 11.53 -15.05
CA LYS A 35 4.59 11.99 -14.71
C LYS A 35 5.43 10.91 -14.04
N LYS A 36 5.78 9.85 -14.78
CA LYS A 36 6.48 8.69 -14.26
C LYS A 36 7.88 9.01 -13.75
N SER A 37 8.63 9.85 -14.46
CA SER A 37 9.99 10.25 -14.05
C SER A 37 10.01 10.96 -12.68
N VAL A 38 8.99 11.75 -12.40
CA VAL A 38 8.83 12.42 -11.10
C VAL A 38 8.55 11.40 -10.01
N ALA A 39 7.64 10.46 -10.26
CA ALA A 39 7.30 9.38 -9.30
C ALA A 39 8.52 8.49 -9.00
N GLN A 40 9.30 8.11 -10.01
CA GLN A 40 10.55 7.37 -9.83
C GLN A 40 11.54 8.13 -8.96
N ARG A 41 11.72 9.42 -9.23
CA ARG A 41 12.64 10.28 -8.45
C ARG A 41 12.21 10.37 -6.98
N VAL A 42 10.93 10.50 -6.71
CA VAL A 42 10.39 10.53 -5.34
C VAL A 42 10.70 9.22 -4.60
N VAL A 43 10.44 8.08 -5.24
CA VAL A 43 10.70 6.77 -4.63
C VAL A 43 12.20 6.55 -4.41
N TYR A 44 13.03 6.85 -5.39
CA TYR A 44 14.49 6.69 -5.25
C TYR A 44 15.08 7.57 -4.15
N ARG A 45 14.63 8.82 -4.04
CA ARG A 45 15.03 9.69 -2.93
C ARG A 45 14.52 9.19 -1.59
N ALA A 46 13.31 8.64 -1.53
CA ALA A 46 12.80 8.00 -0.32
C ALA A 46 13.68 6.82 0.10
N PHE A 47 14.11 6.00 -0.84
CA PHE A 47 15.00 4.86 -0.58
C PHE A 47 16.39 5.33 -0.15
N ASP A 48 16.95 6.35 -0.77
CA ASP A 48 18.23 6.95 -0.36
C ASP A 48 18.15 7.49 1.09
N GLU A 49 17.02 8.07 1.49
CA GLU A 49 16.79 8.51 2.88
C GLU A 49 16.67 7.32 3.86
N ILE A 50 16.06 6.22 3.44
CA ILE A 50 15.98 4.99 4.24
C ILE A 50 17.39 4.41 4.42
N ASP A 51 18.16 4.26 3.34
CA ASP A 51 19.53 3.72 3.40
C ASP A 51 20.45 4.55 4.32
N LYS A 52 20.33 5.89 4.29
CA LYS A 52 21.06 6.77 5.21
C LYS A 52 20.71 6.52 6.69
N ARG A 53 19.44 6.20 6.97
CA ARG A 53 18.99 5.93 8.36
C ARG A 53 19.33 4.52 8.83
N LEU A 54 19.55 3.61 7.90
CA LEU A 54 19.95 2.22 8.15
C LEU A 54 21.48 2.05 8.19
N ASP A 55 22.22 3.14 8.25
CA ASP A 55 23.68 3.13 8.22
C ASP A 55 24.27 2.07 9.17
N GLY A 56 24.95 1.08 8.60
CA GLY A 56 25.52 -0.06 9.33
C GLY A 56 24.59 -1.25 9.60
N GLU A 57 23.33 -1.22 9.17
CA GLU A 57 22.42 -2.37 9.23
C GLU A 57 22.57 -3.24 7.95
N GLU A 58 22.30 -4.55 8.10
CA GLU A 58 22.33 -5.48 6.94
C GLU A 58 21.13 -5.27 5.98
N MET A 59 20.04 -4.67 6.44
CA MET A 59 18.85 -4.39 5.64
C MET A 59 19.08 -3.22 4.68
N THR A 60 18.58 -3.37 3.47
CA THR A 60 18.57 -2.32 2.45
C THR A 60 17.19 -1.66 2.34
N ALA A 61 17.11 -0.49 1.68
CA ALA A 61 15.83 0.19 1.47
C ALA A 61 14.79 -0.67 0.74
N ILE A 62 15.23 -1.50 -0.22
CA ILE A 62 14.32 -2.42 -0.93
C ILE A 62 13.77 -3.51 0.02
N ASP A 63 14.54 -3.97 0.97
CA ASP A 63 14.10 -4.94 1.97
C ASP A 63 13.07 -4.31 2.91
N VAL A 64 13.31 -3.08 3.35
CA VAL A 64 12.35 -2.29 4.13
C VAL A 64 11.04 -2.11 3.35
N PHE A 65 11.11 -1.79 2.07
CA PHE A 65 9.93 -1.67 1.22
C PHE A 65 9.14 -2.98 1.14
N ARG A 66 9.82 -4.10 0.86
CA ARG A 66 9.17 -5.42 0.80
C ARG A 66 8.52 -5.79 2.12
N GLN A 67 9.22 -5.59 3.23
CA GLN A 67 8.70 -5.86 4.56
C GLN A 67 7.50 -4.96 4.89
N ALA A 68 7.56 -3.68 4.55
CA ALA A 68 6.46 -2.75 4.74
C ALA A 68 5.20 -3.19 3.97
N ILE A 69 5.34 -3.59 2.70
CA ILE A 69 4.22 -4.08 1.90
C ILE A 69 3.61 -5.33 2.53
N GLU A 70 4.42 -6.31 2.93
CA GLU A 70 3.91 -7.53 3.59
C GLU A 70 3.17 -7.21 4.89
N ASN A 71 3.69 -6.31 5.70
CA ASN A 71 3.08 -5.93 6.97
C ASN A 71 1.73 -5.21 6.79
N VAL A 72 1.60 -4.39 5.76
CA VAL A 72 0.38 -3.61 5.49
C VAL A 72 -0.70 -4.42 4.78
N LYS A 73 -0.37 -5.53 4.12
CA LYS A 73 -1.35 -6.38 3.43
C LYS A 73 -2.44 -6.87 4.38
N PRO A 74 -3.73 -6.56 4.14
CA PRO A 74 -4.82 -7.05 4.97
C PRO A 74 -5.22 -8.47 4.59
N ASN A 75 -5.70 -9.25 5.55
CA ASN A 75 -6.29 -10.57 5.29
C ASN A 75 -7.77 -10.50 4.98
N VAL A 76 -8.45 -9.50 5.54
CA VAL A 76 -9.89 -9.27 5.37
C VAL A 76 -10.15 -7.81 5.05
N GLU A 77 -11.19 -7.56 4.28
CA GLU A 77 -11.73 -6.23 4.04
C GLU A 77 -13.23 -6.23 4.29
N VAL A 78 -13.80 -5.06 4.47
CA VAL A 78 -15.25 -4.89 4.66
C VAL A 78 -15.80 -4.21 3.42
N ARG A 79 -16.86 -4.79 2.82
CA ARG A 79 -17.57 -4.22 1.69
C ARG A 79 -19.02 -4.02 2.02
N SER A 80 -19.55 -2.87 1.62
CA SER A 80 -20.98 -2.59 1.76
C SER A 80 -21.78 -3.41 0.74
N LYS A 81 -22.80 -4.12 1.22
CA LYS A 81 -23.78 -4.85 0.39
C LYS A 81 -25.19 -4.48 0.81
N ARG A 82 -26.03 -4.18 -0.17
CA ARG A 82 -27.45 -3.93 0.07
C ARG A 82 -28.22 -5.24 0.04
N VAL A 83 -28.90 -5.56 1.14
CA VAL A 83 -29.73 -6.75 1.28
C VAL A 83 -31.06 -6.31 1.89
N GLY A 84 -32.19 -6.62 1.21
CA GLY A 84 -33.51 -6.30 1.73
C GLY A 84 -33.76 -4.80 2.02
N GLY A 85 -33.12 -3.90 1.27
CA GLY A 85 -33.24 -2.45 1.47
C GLY A 85 -32.30 -1.84 2.50
N ALA A 86 -31.59 -2.65 3.30
CA ALA A 86 -30.59 -2.20 4.25
C ALA A 86 -29.16 -2.43 3.71
N ASN A 87 -28.25 -1.56 4.12
CA ASN A 87 -26.82 -1.68 3.79
C ASN A 87 -26.09 -2.38 4.95
N TYR A 88 -25.41 -3.47 4.63
CA TYR A 88 -24.58 -4.21 5.58
C TYR A 88 -23.12 -4.11 5.22
N GLN A 89 -22.27 -3.98 6.24
CA GLN A 89 -20.82 -4.07 6.07
C GLN A 89 -20.42 -5.54 6.16
N VAL A 90 -20.08 -6.13 5.01
CA VAL A 90 -19.81 -7.57 4.89
C VAL A 90 -18.30 -7.82 4.89
N PRO A 91 -17.75 -8.55 5.88
CA PRO A 91 -16.34 -8.93 5.85
C PRO A 91 -16.08 -10.00 4.79
N MET A 92 -14.99 -9.84 4.07
CA MET A 92 -14.58 -10.73 2.98
C MET A 92 -13.08 -11.01 3.04
N GLN A 93 -12.68 -12.22 2.70
CA GLN A 93 -11.27 -12.53 2.50
C GLN A 93 -10.72 -11.80 1.27
N VAL A 94 -9.49 -11.33 1.37
CA VAL A 94 -8.84 -10.55 0.33
C VAL A 94 -7.94 -11.43 -0.53
N LYS A 95 -8.14 -11.41 -1.86
CA LYS A 95 -7.27 -12.11 -2.82
C LYS A 95 -5.88 -11.46 -2.89
N PRO A 96 -4.80 -12.22 -3.22
CA PRO A 96 -3.42 -11.72 -3.21
C PRO A 96 -3.20 -10.42 -3.99
N LYS A 97 -3.75 -10.30 -5.20
CA LYS A 97 -3.66 -9.06 -6.01
C LYS A 97 -4.33 -7.86 -5.32
N ARG A 98 -5.44 -8.10 -4.66
CA ARG A 98 -6.17 -7.07 -3.91
C ARG A 98 -5.43 -6.67 -2.64
N LYS A 99 -4.82 -7.61 -1.93
CA LYS A 99 -3.97 -7.34 -0.76
C LYS A 99 -2.87 -6.34 -1.11
N GLN A 100 -2.16 -6.58 -2.19
CA GLN A 100 -1.10 -5.70 -2.68
C GLN A 100 -1.64 -4.31 -3.05
N ALA A 101 -2.75 -4.25 -3.78
CA ALA A 101 -3.37 -2.97 -4.15
C ALA A 101 -3.81 -2.14 -2.95
N LEU A 102 -4.37 -2.78 -1.93
CA LEU A 102 -4.75 -2.12 -0.67
C LEU A 102 -3.53 -1.63 0.11
N ALA A 103 -2.47 -2.46 0.21
CA ALA A 103 -1.23 -2.06 0.87
C ALA A 103 -0.62 -0.82 0.21
N PHE A 104 -0.52 -0.78 -1.11
CA PHE A 104 -0.05 0.39 -1.85
C PHE A 104 -0.90 1.63 -1.59
N ARG A 105 -2.20 1.49 -1.67
CA ARG A 105 -3.15 2.58 -1.43
C ARG A 105 -2.99 3.17 -0.04
N TRP A 106 -2.94 2.35 0.98
CA TRP A 106 -2.86 2.80 2.37
C TRP A 106 -1.53 3.46 2.69
N ILE A 107 -0.42 2.92 2.19
CA ILE A 107 0.90 3.56 2.34
C ILE A 107 0.93 4.92 1.66
N LEU A 108 0.43 5.02 0.42
CA LEU A 108 0.40 6.29 -0.30
C LEU A 108 -0.54 7.32 0.34
N GLN A 109 -1.70 6.89 0.81
CA GLN A 109 -2.63 7.76 1.55
C GLN A 109 -2.00 8.26 2.85
N ALA A 110 -1.35 7.39 3.60
CA ALA A 110 -0.64 7.74 4.82
C ALA A 110 0.45 8.79 4.57
N ALA A 111 1.30 8.56 3.57
CA ALA A 111 2.35 9.50 3.19
C ALA A 111 1.79 10.84 2.71
N ARG A 112 0.69 10.84 1.95
CA ARG A 112 0.03 12.06 1.45
C ARG A 112 -0.70 12.85 2.53
N SER A 113 -1.17 12.20 3.59
CA SER A 113 -1.89 12.84 4.69
C SER A 113 -0.98 13.67 5.61
N GLU A 114 0.30 13.38 5.65
CA GLU A 114 1.29 14.17 6.39
C GLU A 114 1.58 15.47 5.62
N LYS A 115 1.77 16.57 6.35
CA LYS A 115 2.06 17.89 5.77
C LYS A 115 3.41 18.42 6.25
N GLY A 116 3.91 19.45 5.58
CA GLY A 116 5.10 20.19 6.02
C GLY A 116 6.44 19.61 5.62
N LYS A 117 6.48 18.46 4.92
CA LYS A 117 7.72 17.85 4.43
C LYS A 117 7.60 17.41 2.97
N PRO A 118 8.70 17.32 2.21
CA PRO A 118 8.68 16.77 0.86
C PRO A 118 8.15 15.33 0.83
N MET A 119 7.52 14.95 -0.28
CA MET A 119 6.89 13.63 -0.40
C MET A 119 7.85 12.46 -0.20
N HIS A 120 9.10 12.57 -0.70
CA HIS A 120 10.10 11.51 -0.52
C HIS A 120 10.45 11.26 0.96
N MET A 121 10.49 12.31 1.78
CA MET A 121 10.74 12.17 3.23
C MET A 121 9.55 11.54 3.95
N ARG A 122 8.33 11.94 3.59
CA ARG A 122 7.09 11.38 4.15
C ARG A 122 6.93 9.91 3.79
N LEU A 123 7.18 9.57 2.52
CA LEU A 123 7.11 8.19 2.03
C LEU A 123 8.19 7.32 2.69
N GLY A 124 9.42 7.77 2.76
CA GLY A 124 10.52 7.05 3.41
C GLY A 124 10.22 6.77 4.88
N ARG A 125 9.70 7.75 5.61
CA ARG A 125 9.28 7.58 7.00
C ARG A 125 8.17 6.54 7.15
N GLU A 126 7.10 6.65 6.35
CA GLU A 126 5.97 5.71 6.41
C GLU A 126 6.39 4.27 6.10
N LEU A 127 7.27 4.07 5.11
CA LEU A 127 7.81 2.75 4.79
C LEU A 127 8.65 2.17 5.96
N MET A 128 9.48 2.97 6.59
CA MET A 128 10.24 2.53 7.76
C MET A 128 9.34 2.16 8.95
N GLU A 129 8.36 2.99 9.25
CA GLU A 129 7.39 2.72 10.31
C GLU A 129 6.58 1.45 9.99
N ALA A 130 6.08 1.30 8.76
CA ALA A 130 5.34 0.13 8.32
C ALA A 130 6.17 -1.16 8.38
N SER A 131 7.46 -1.10 8.06
CA SER A 131 8.36 -2.26 8.19
C SER A 131 8.50 -2.76 9.62
N ARG A 132 8.27 -1.87 10.60
CA ARG A 132 8.27 -2.17 12.05
C ARG A 132 6.88 -2.43 12.62
N ASN A 133 5.86 -2.63 11.77
CA ASN A 133 4.45 -2.73 12.17
C ASN A 133 3.91 -1.49 12.91
N GLU A 134 4.36 -0.33 12.53
CA GLU A 134 3.96 0.96 13.08
C GLU A 134 3.45 1.88 11.97
N GLY A 135 2.91 3.04 12.35
CA GLY A 135 2.51 4.07 11.43
C GLY A 135 1.05 4.03 10.99
N ARG A 136 0.68 4.98 10.14
CA ARG A 136 -0.72 5.21 9.75
C ARG A 136 -1.28 4.11 8.84
N ALA A 137 -0.47 3.57 7.94
CA ALA A 137 -0.89 2.47 7.06
C ALA A 137 -1.22 1.21 7.86
N ILE A 138 -0.41 0.87 8.85
CA ILE A 138 -0.66 -0.23 9.78
C ILE A 138 -1.92 0.01 10.61
N ASN A 139 -2.11 1.22 11.12
CA ASN A 139 -3.32 1.58 11.85
C ASN A 139 -4.57 1.39 10.98
N THR A 140 -4.51 1.75 9.71
CA THR A 140 -5.62 1.56 8.76
C THR A 140 -5.91 0.07 8.54
N ARG A 141 -4.87 -0.76 8.39
CA ARG A 141 -5.01 -2.22 8.33
C ARG A 141 -5.71 -2.76 9.58
N ASP A 142 -5.25 -2.37 10.74
CA ASP A 142 -5.77 -2.85 12.03
C ASP A 142 -7.22 -2.39 12.26
N GLN A 143 -7.55 -1.15 11.89
CA GLN A 143 -8.94 -0.67 11.91
C GLN A 143 -9.83 -1.47 10.98
N THR A 144 -9.35 -1.82 9.79
CA THR A 144 -10.08 -2.65 8.82
C THR A 144 -10.31 -4.05 9.40
N HIS A 145 -9.32 -4.66 10.04
CA HIS A 145 -9.46 -5.94 10.70
C HIS A 145 -10.45 -5.90 11.87
N ARG A 146 -10.41 -4.86 12.70
CA ARG A 146 -11.39 -4.66 13.79
C ARG A 146 -12.81 -4.47 13.26
N MET A 147 -12.96 -3.72 12.17
CA MET A 147 -14.25 -3.52 11.51
C MET A 147 -14.81 -4.83 10.95
N ALA A 148 -13.96 -5.65 10.35
CA ALA A 148 -14.35 -6.98 9.87
C ALA A 148 -14.76 -7.90 11.02
N GLU A 149 -14.06 -7.90 12.14
CA GLU A 149 -14.42 -8.68 13.33
C GLU A 149 -15.73 -8.21 13.95
N ALA A 150 -15.95 -6.90 14.05
CA ALA A 150 -17.21 -6.33 14.56
C ALA A 150 -18.41 -6.69 13.69
N ASN A 151 -18.23 -6.87 12.39
CA ASN A 151 -19.28 -7.25 11.43
C ASN A 151 -19.28 -8.73 11.07
N LYS A 152 -18.59 -9.57 11.83
CA LYS A 152 -18.44 -11.00 11.60
C LYS A 152 -19.78 -11.73 11.41
N ALA A 153 -20.83 -11.31 12.11
CA ALA A 153 -22.17 -11.89 11.99
C ALA A 153 -22.76 -11.80 10.58
N PHE A 154 -22.29 -10.85 9.75
CA PHE A 154 -22.73 -10.63 8.37
C PHE A 154 -21.88 -11.34 7.32
N ALA A 155 -20.89 -12.13 7.72
CA ALA A 155 -20.00 -12.85 6.80
C ALA A 155 -20.75 -13.78 5.83
N HIS A 156 -21.89 -14.32 6.23
CA HIS A 156 -22.74 -15.17 5.38
C HIS A 156 -23.38 -14.41 4.20
N PHE A 157 -23.37 -13.08 4.18
CA PHE A 157 -23.79 -12.27 3.04
C PHE A 157 -22.68 -12.10 1.97
N ALA A 158 -21.48 -12.63 2.18
CA ALA A 158 -20.38 -12.54 1.23
C ALA A 158 -20.74 -13.17 -0.13
N TRP A 159 -20.20 -12.61 -1.22
CA TRP A 159 -20.43 -13.05 -2.61
C TRP A 159 -19.15 -13.19 -3.41
#